data_4822549526287306ad37ebae8b4807f6
#
_entry.id   4822549526287306ad37ebae8b4807f6
#
_cell.length_a   1.000
_cell.length_b   1.000
_cell.length_c   1.000
_cell.angle_alpha   90.00
_cell.angle_beta   90.00
_cell.angle_gamma   90.00
#
_symmetry.space_group_name_H-M   'P 1'
#
loop_
_entity.id
_entity.type
_entity.pdbx_description
1 polymer ?
#
loop_
_entity_poly.entity_id
_entity_poly.type
_entity_poly.pdbx_seq_one_letter_code
_entity_poly.pdbx_strand_id
1 'polypeptide(L)'
;APNRVVITTAAGDKEVTTVKKNTELRVKGGIKSPILKQVAKGDSLAVLEKGDNWSKVASEDGVVGYVKTKFIGDTETVSAASVTNGYTEEFTHIKKDTAVNLGWHQVTNMDANGKIAGVLSGTKGMNVVSPTWFYLNDSDGDVASLASLDYVNYCHQNGVEVWGLVSNLENPDASSTEVLTHTSKRQNLVNQIIALAIQYDLDGVNVDFEALEGAVGDGFIQFIRELSLKCANNGLVLSVDNYVPTESSSFYNRAEQAKFADYVVIMGYDEHYAGSD
;
A
#
# COMPACT_ATOMS: atom_id res chain seq x y z
N ALA A 1 -5.47 -4.01 -21.78
CA ALA A 1 -4.33 -3.30 -21.22
C ALA A 1 -3.06 -4.01 -21.66
N PRO A 2 -2.05 -3.31 -22.11
CA PRO A 2 -0.81 -3.94 -22.52
C PRO A 2 -0.11 -4.51 -21.29
N ASN A 3 0.07 -5.82 -21.25
CA ASN A 3 0.86 -6.55 -20.26
C ASN A 3 2.38 -6.25 -20.39
N ARG A 4 2.76 -5.00 -20.71
CA ARG A 4 4.13 -4.65 -21.13
C ARG A 4 4.67 -3.38 -20.46
N VAL A 5 4.14 -3.01 -19.32
CA VAL A 5 4.80 -1.98 -18.51
C VAL A 5 5.82 -2.68 -17.62
N VAL A 6 7.08 -2.55 -17.97
CA VAL A 6 8.19 -2.94 -17.09
C VAL A 6 8.56 -1.69 -16.29
N ILE A 7 8.24 -1.70 -15.01
CA ILE A 7 8.72 -0.67 -14.08
C ILE A 7 10.10 -1.14 -13.59
N THR A 8 11.15 -0.44 -14.00
CA THR A 8 12.47 -0.63 -13.40
C THR A 8 12.67 0.43 -12.32
N THR A 9 12.78 0.00 -11.09
CA THR A 9 13.05 0.86 -9.92
C THR A 9 14.52 1.27 -9.78
N ALA A 10 15.41 0.66 -10.56
CA ALA A 10 16.83 1.01 -10.62
C ALA A 10 17.26 1.21 -12.08
N ALA A 11 17.68 2.42 -12.41
CA ALA A 11 18.40 2.68 -13.64
C ALA A 11 19.82 2.14 -13.49
N GLY A 12 20.06 0.92 -13.96
CA GLY A 12 21.40 0.34 -14.08
C GLY A 12 22.03 0.71 -15.42
N ASP A 13 23.34 0.65 -15.50
CA ASP A 13 24.05 0.76 -16.78
C ASP A 13 23.49 -0.29 -17.75
N LYS A 14 23.31 0.14 -19.00
CA LYS A 14 22.84 -0.72 -20.09
C LYS A 14 23.96 -0.93 -21.10
N GLU A 15 24.13 -2.17 -21.51
CA GLU A 15 24.94 -2.46 -22.66
C GLU A 15 24.12 -2.21 -23.93
N VAL A 16 24.59 -1.33 -24.81
CA VAL A 16 23.94 -1.02 -26.09
C VAL A 16 24.86 -1.33 -27.25
N THR A 17 24.25 -1.63 -28.40
CA THR A 17 24.97 -1.89 -29.64
C THR A 17 24.20 -1.30 -30.82
N THR A 18 24.88 -1.04 -31.92
CA THR A 18 24.29 -0.50 -33.15
C THR A 18 24.12 -1.61 -34.21
N VAL A 19 23.00 -1.61 -34.88
CA VAL A 19 22.74 -2.53 -35.99
C VAL A 19 23.60 -2.17 -37.21
N LYS A 20 24.42 -3.11 -37.70
CA LYS A 20 25.32 -2.92 -38.84
C LYS A 20 24.63 -2.96 -40.21
N LYS A 21 23.50 -3.66 -40.28
CA LYS A 21 22.70 -3.78 -41.50
C LYS A 21 21.26 -4.12 -41.16
N ASN A 22 20.31 -3.79 -42.08
CA ASN A 22 18.92 -4.16 -41.94
C ASN A 22 18.76 -5.65 -41.62
N THR A 23 18.04 -5.96 -40.59
CA THR A 23 17.83 -7.32 -40.09
C THR A 23 16.53 -7.43 -39.27
N GLU A 24 16.27 -8.58 -38.69
CA GLU A 24 15.07 -8.82 -37.91
C GLU A 24 15.40 -9.24 -36.47
N LEU A 25 14.56 -8.81 -35.55
CA LEU A 25 14.44 -9.43 -34.23
C LEU A 25 13.49 -10.64 -34.31
N ARG A 26 13.88 -11.76 -33.75
CA ARG A 26 13.15 -13.01 -33.81
C ARG A 26 12.83 -13.53 -32.42
N VAL A 27 11.78 -14.36 -32.32
CA VAL A 27 11.34 -14.96 -31.04
C VAL A 27 12.43 -15.80 -30.39
N LYS A 28 13.23 -16.53 -31.20
CA LYS A 28 14.35 -17.36 -30.76
C LYS A 28 15.54 -17.21 -31.70
N GLY A 29 16.71 -17.59 -31.26
CA GLY A 29 17.94 -17.61 -32.06
C GLY A 29 17.88 -18.65 -33.17
N GLY A 30 17.33 -18.31 -34.35
CA GLY A 30 17.23 -19.20 -35.49
C GLY A 30 16.55 -18.54 -36.70
N ILE A 31 17.04 -18.86 -37.90
CA ILE A 31 16.52 -18.27 -39.15
C ILE A 31 15.06 -18.66 -39.47
N LYS A 32 14.59 -19.78 -38.92
CA LYS A 32 13.20 -20.24 -39.06
C LYS A 32 12.28 -19.76 -37.95
N SER A 33 12.82 -19.03 -36.94
CA SER A 33 12.02 -18.47 -35.86
C SER A 33 11.17 -17.31 -36.37
N PRO A 34 9.93 -17.14 -35.88
CA PRO A 34 9.07 -16.02 -36.25
C PRO A 34 9.75 -14.66 -36.04
N ILE A 35 9.48 -13.71 -36.94
CA ILE A 35 9.97 -12.35 -36.86
C ILE A 35 9.05 -11.54 -35.93
N LEU A 36 9.64 -10.83 -34.98
CA LEU A 36 8.94 -9.92 -34.07
C LEU A 36 8.94 -8.49 -34.61
N LYS A 37 10.09 -8.06 -35.18
CA LYS A 37 10.29 -6.68 -35.63
C LYS A 37 11.41 -6.61 -36.66
N GLN A 38 11.27 -5.71 -37.63
CA GLN A 38 12.35 -5.28 -38.51
C GLN A 38 13.16 -4.21 -37.83
N VAL A 39 14.49 -4.27 -37.92
CA VAL A 39 15.42 -3.24 -37.44
C VAL A 39 16.34 -2.79 -38.53
N ALA A 40 16.56 -1.49 -38.62
CA ALA A 40 17.35 -0.87 -39.67
C ALA A 40 18.82 -0.73 -39.26
N LYS A 41 19.68 -0.57 -40.27
CA LYS A 41 21.06 -0.18 -40.02
C LYS A 41 21.10 1.15 -39.30
N GLY A 42 21.83 1.22 -38.19
CA GLY A 42 21.95 2.39 -37.32
C GLY A 42 21.04 2.38 -36.12
N ASP A 43 20.04 1.48 -36.05
CA ASP A 43 19.21 1.37 -34.86
C ASP A 43 20.06 0.96 -33.64
N SER A 44 19.72 1.53 -32.49
CA SER A 44 20.29 1.15 -31.20
C SER A 44 19.50 -0.01 -30.59
N LEU A 45 20.21 -0.99 -30.03
CA LEU A 45 19.62 -2.13 -29.32
C LEU A 45 20.30 -2.30 -27.96
N ALA A 46 19.53 -2.47 -26.92
CA ALA A 46 20.06 -2.89 -25.63
C ALA A 46 20.43 -4.38 -25.69
N VAL A 47 21.64 -4.74 -25.28
CA VAL A 47 22.11 -6.12 -25.25
C VAL A 47 21.74 -6.72 -23.89
N LEU A 48 20.89 -7.73 -23.90
CA LEU A 48 20.45 -8.44 -22.69
C LEU A 48 21.31 -9.67 -22.45
N GLU A 49 21.74 -10.34 -23.53
CA GLU A 49 22.60 -11.52 -23.48
C GLU A 49 23.39 -11.63 -24.79
N LYS A 50 24.69 -11.64 -24.70
CA LYS A 50 25.58 -11.76 -25.85
C LYS A 50 25.91 -13.24 -26.10
N GLY A 51 25.55 -13.73 -27.26
CA GLY A 51 25.86 -15.11 -27.68
C GLY A 51 26.71 -15.12 -28.94
N ASP A 52 27.31 -16.28 -29.27
CA ASP A 52 28.24 -16.40 -30.42
C ASP A 52 27.54 -16.18 -31.76
N ASN A 53 26.39 -16.77 -31.97
CA ASN A 53 25.65 -16.71 -33.24
C ASN A 53 24.43 -15.80 -33.17
N TRP A 54 23.75 -15.77 -32.04
CA TRP A 54 22.55 -15.00 -31.78
C TRP A 54 22.65 -14.33 -30.41
N SER A 55 22.40 -13.04 -30.38
CA SER A 55 22.31 -12.26 -29.14
C SER A 55 20.89 -11.88 -28.85
N LYS A 56 20.52 -11.94 -27.58
CA LYS A 56 19.23 -11.46 -27.07
C LYS A 56 19.32 -9.97 -26.83
N VAL A 57 18.41 -9.21 -27.43
CA VAL A 57 18.43 -7.75 -27.40
C VAL A 57 17.04 -7.19 -27.18
N ALA A 58 16.97 -5.92 -26.78
CA ALA A 58 15.74 -5.15 -26.72
C ALA A 58 15.85 -3.90 -27.61
N SER A 59 14.82 -3.62 -28.42
CA SER A 59 14.72 -2.37 -29.15
C SER A 59 14.23 -1.22 -28.24
N GLU A 60 14.36 0.03 -28.68
CA GLU A 60 13.94 1.21 -27.92
C GLU A 60 12.46 1.18 -27.49
N ASP A 61 11.59 0.63 -28.33
CA ASP A 61 10.16 0.45 -28.04
C ASP A 61 9.86 -0.82 -27.22
N GLY A 62 10.90 -1.46 -26.64
CA GLY A 62 10.75 -2.57 -25.69
C GLY A 62 10.52 -3.94 -26.30
N VAL A 63 10.65 -4.12 -27.62
CA VAL A 63 10.55 -5.48 -28.23
C VAL A 63 11.81 -6.27 -27.93
N VAL A 64 11.67 -7.32 -27.12
CA VAL A 64 12.75 -8.25 -26.80
C VAL A 64 12.77 -9.40 -27.80
N GLY A 65 13.94 -9.66 -28.39
CA GLY A 65 14.11 -10.73 -29.37
C GLY A 65 15.57 -11.10 -29.60
N TYR A 66 15.80 -11.96 -30.57
CA TYR A 66 17.12 -12.42 -30.96
C TYR A 66 17.53 -11.86 -32.31
N VAL A 67 18.76 -11.35 -32.40
CA VAL A 67 19.41 -10.89 -33.63
C VAL A 67 20.68 -11.70 -33.87
N LYS A 68 21.07 -11.87 -35.14
CA LYS A 68 22.38 -12.49 -35.45
C LYS A 68 23.50 -11.62 -34.92
N THR A 69 24.37 -12.14 -34.07
CA THR A 69 25.47 -11.43 -33.43
C THR A 69 26.38 -10.71 -34.45
N LYS A 70 26.62 -11.30 -35.61
CA LYS A 70 27.41 -10.65 -36.68
C LYS A 70 26.75 -9.41 -37.31
N PHE A 71 25.47 -9.15 -37.06
CA PHE A 71 24.75 -7.99 -37.59
C PHE A 71 24.66 -6.81 -36.63
N ILE A 72 25.20 -6.98 -35.42
CA ILE A 72 25.35 -5.90 -34.42
C ILE A 72 26.82 -5.50 -34.26
N GLY A 73 27.03 -4.32 -33.73
CA GLY A 73 28.36 -3.74 -33.49
C GLY A 73 28.98 -4.21 -32.16
N ASP A 74 30.02 -3.49 -31.78
CA ASP A 74 30.59 -3.61 -30.45
C ASP A 74 29.59 -3.08 -29.42
N THR A 75 29.74 -3.50 -28.20
CA THR A 75 28.87 -3.13 -27.10
C THR A 75 29.49 -1.94 -26.36
N GLU A 76 28.69 -0.95 -26.09
CA GLU A 76 29.04 0.19 -25.24
C GLU A 76 28.18 0.20 -24.00
N THR A 77 28.78 0.52 -22.86
CA THR A 77 28.03 0.71 -21.62
C THR A 77 27.50 2.13 -21.59
N VAL A 78 26.17 2.27 -21.54
CA VAL A 78 25.50 3.55 -21.40
C VAL A 78 24.86 3.61 -20.04
N SER A 79 25.28 4.58 -19.25
CA SER A 79 24.63 4.86 -17.98
C SER A 79 23.22 5.34 -18.22
N ALA A 80 22.25 4.68 -17.58
CA ALA A 80 20.86 5.10 -17.68
C ALA A 80 20.74 6.51 -17.07
N ALA A 81 20.36 7.47 -17.91
CA ALA A 81 20.01 8.79 -17.41
C ALA A 81 18.82 8.63 -16.45
N SER A 82 18.95 9.19 -15.25
CA SER A 82 17.82 9.34 -14.36
C SER A 82 16.78 10.20 -15.06
N VAL A 83 15.64 9.60 -15.42
CA VAL A 83 14.52 10.38 -15.98
C VAL A 83 13.83 11.07 -14.81
N THR A 84 14.22 12.30 -14.53
CA THR A 84 13.46 13.16 -13.63
C THR A 84 12.43 13.90 -14.48
N ASN A 85 11.17 13.58 -14.29
CA ASN A 85 10.07 14.27 -14.98
C ASN A 85 9.68 15.59 -14.28
N GLY A 86 10.42 16.00 -13.25
CA GLY A 86 10.10 17.18 -12.44
C GLY A 86 8.82 17.05 -11.62
N TYR A 87 8.23 15.85 -11.56
CA TYR A 87 7.05 15.58 -10.75
C TYR A 87 7.45 15.53 -9.28
N THR A 88 6.79 16.34 -8.47
CA THR A 88 6.82 16.26 -7.01
C THR A 88 5.48 15.69 -6.57
N GLU A 89 5.51 14.59 -5.86
CA GLU A 89 4.31 14.00 -5.29
C GLU A 89 3.77 14.93 -4.20
N GLU A 90 2.51 15.32 -4.31
CA GLU A 90 1.81 16.13 -3.31
C GLU A 90 0.91 15.21 -2.48
N PHE A 91 1.03 15.33 -1.16
CA PHE A 91 0.19 14.59 -0.21
C PHE A 91 -0.81 15.55 0.41
N THR A 92 -2.09 15.19 0.34
CA THR A 92 -3.18 15.96 0.95
C THR A 92 -3.74 15.20 2.15
N HIS A 93 -4.08 15.96 3.20
CA HIS A 93 -4.61 15.40 4.45
C HIS A 93 -5.89 16.10 4.85
N ILE A 94 -6.81 15.34 5.41
CA ILE A 94 -8.00 15.85 6.07
C ILE A 94 -7.57 16.32 7.47
N LYS A 95 -7.52 17.64 7.66
CA LYS A 95 -7.18 18.25 8.96
C LYS A 95 -8.43 18.79 9.62
N LYS A 96 -8.54 18.55 10.92
CA LYS A 96 -9.61 19.14 11.71
C LYS A 96 -9.24 20.57 12.13
N ASP A 97 -10.21 21.44 12.15
CA ASP A 97 -10.02 22.85 12.60
C ASP A 97 -9.73 22.96 14.11
N THR A 98 -10.06 21.93 14.85
CA THR A 98 -9.82 21.83 16.29
C THR A 98 -8.88 20.68 16.64
N ALA A 99 -8.27 20.71 17.82
CA ALA A 99 -7.51 19.58 18.32
C ALA A 99 -8.39 18.32 18.41
N VAL A 100 -7.86 17.21 17.93
CA VAL A 100 -8.51 15.90 18.07
C VAL A 100 -8.31 15.40 19.49
N ASN A 101 -9.42 15.17 20.18
CA ASN A 101 -9.47 14.51 21.48
C ASN A 101 -10.23 13.20 21.31
N LEU A 102 -9.49 12.15 20.97
CA LEU A 102 -10.01 10.83 20.64
C LEU A 102 -10.02 9.93 21.87
N GLY A 103 -11.12 9.19 22.04
CA GLY A 103 -11.22 8.13 23.03
C GLY A 103 -11.50 6.78 22.35
N TRP A 104 -10.69 5.75 22.63
CA TRP A 104 -11.00 4.39 22.24
C TRP A 104 -12.10 3.81 23.13
N HIS A 105 -13.13 3.24 22.52
CA HIS A 105 -14.21 2.56 23.22
C HIS A 105 -14.16 1.06 22.90
N GLN A 106 -13.80 0.26 23.89
CA GLN A 106 -13.73 -1.19 23.73
C GLN A 106 -15.15 -1.79 23.58
N VAL A 107 -15.45 -2.29 22.39
CA VAL A 107 -16.71 -2.97 22.04
C VAL A 107 -16.40 -4.43 21.75
N THR A 108 -16.70 -5.32 22.69
CA THR A 108 -16.39 -6.74 22.60
C THR A 108 -17.57 -7.59 22.08
N ASN A 109 -18.76 -7.02 21.99
CA ASN A 109 -19.99 -7.64 21.48
C ASN A 109 -21.02 -6.56 21.13
N MET A 110 -22.10 -6.95 20.46
CA MET A 110 -23.15 -6.02 20.04
C MET A 110 -23.80 -5.25 21.19
N ASP A 111 -23.97 -5.86 22.36
CA ASP A 111 -24.62 -5.23 23.53
C ASP A 111 -23.75 -4.11 24.11
N ALA A 112 -22.42 -4.17 23.95
CA ALA A 112 -21.51 -3.16 24.42
C ALA A 112 -21.73 -1.79 23.72
N ASN A 113 -22.28 -1.77 22.51
CA ASN A 113 -22.65 -0.54 21.82
C ASN A 113 -23.62 0.33 22.64
N GLY A 114 -24.52 -0.28 23.41
CA GLY A 114 -25.47 0.45 24.26
C GLY A 114 -24.86 1.27 25.39
N LYS A 115 -23.53 1.09 25.66
CA LYS A 115 -22.82 1.83 26.72
C LYS A 115 -22.37 3.22 26.29
N ILE A 116 -22.48 3.60 25.01
CA ILE A 116 -21.94 4.85 24.46
C ILE A 116 -22.48 6.09 25.20
N ALA A 117 -23.77 6.10 25.58
CA ALA A 117 -24.35 7.21 26.33
C ALA A 117 -23.63 7.45 27.67
N GLY A 118 -23.30 6.36 28.37
CA GLY A 118 -22.53 6.43 29.62
C GLY A 118 -21.10 6.92 29.40
N VAL A 119 -20.45 6.48 28.32
CA VAL A 119 -19.09 6.92 27.94
C VAL A 119 -19.09 8.42 27.66
N LEU A 120 -19.98 8.92 26.82
CA LEU A 120 -20.02 10.35 26.48
C LEU A 120 -20.36 11.21 27.68
N SER A 121 -21.27 10.78 28.54
CA SER A 121 -21.63 11.53 29.76
C SER A 121 -20.51 11.60 30.79
N GLY A 122 -19.61 10.63 30.80
CA GLY A 122 -18.45 10.56 31.69
C GLY A 122 -17.20 11.29 31.18
N THR A 123 -17.21 11.79 29.95
CA THR A 123 -16.06 12.46 29.33
C THR A 123 -16.29 13.95 29.14
N LYS A 124 -15.21 14.74 29.07
CA LYS A 124 -15.27 16.17 28.75
C LYS A 124 -14.33 16.46 27.59
N GLY A 125 -14.85 17.15 26.59
CA GLY A 125 -14.06 17.64 25.47
C GLY A 125 -13.68 16.58 24.45
N MET A 126 -14.13 15.33 24.58
CA MET A 126 -13.97 14.32 23.56
C MET A 126 -14.78 14.70 22.32
N ASN A 127 -14.13 14.79 21.18
CA ASN A 127 -14.76 15.13 19.91
C ASN A 127 -14.67 14.02 18.86
N VAL A 128 -13.92 12.95 19.18
CA VAL A 128 -13.85 11.73 18.36
C VAL A 128 -13.92 10.53 19.28
N VAL A 129 -14.70 9.53 18.88
CA VAL A 129 -14.69 8.21 19.51
C VAL A 129 -14.27 7.15 18.49
N SER A 130 -13.39 6.24 18.90
CA SER A 130 -12.94 5.13 18.06
C SER A 130 -13.35 3.80 18.69
N PRO A 131 -14.51 3.24 18.29
CA PRO A 131 -14.97 1.95 18.81
C PRO A 131 -14.22 0.80 18.13
N THR A 132 -13.85 -0.23 18.89
CA THR A 132 -13.17 -1.43 18.40
C THR A 132 -14.15 -2.35 17.67
N TRP A 133 -14.56 -1.97 16.48
CA TRP A 133 -15.67 -2.61 15.77
C TRP A 133 -15.28 -3.61 14.70
N PHE A 134 -14.20 -3.32 14.01
CA PHE A 134 -13.82 -4.09 12.83
C PHE A 134 -12.57 -4.89 13.13
N TYR A 135 -12.52 -6.10 12.64
CA TYR A 135 -11.31 -6.91 12.76
C TYR A 135 -11.15 -7.85 11.57
N LEU A 136 -9.89 -8.17 11.29
CA LEU A 136 -9.54 -9.14 10.26
C LEU A 136 -10.13 -10.50 10.63
N ASN A 137 -11.05 -11.00 9.83
CA ASN A 137 -11.82 -12.21 10.11
C ASN A 137 -11.16 -13.48 9.59
N ASP A 138 -10.38 -13.38 8.51
CA ASP A 138 -9.69 -14.51 7.91
C ASP A 138 -8.46 -14.08 7.11
N SER A 139 -7.75 -15.05 6.51
CA SER A 139 -6.58 -14.81 5.69
C SER A 139 -6.89 -14.44 4.22
N ASP A 140 -8.14 -14.25 3.84
CA ASP A 140 -8.56 -13.72 2.54
C ASP A 140 -8.86 -12.21 2.58
N GLY A 141 -8.80 -11.63 3.79
CA GLY A 141 -8.98 -10.21 4.03
C GLY A 141 -10.44 -9.82 4.26
N ASP A 142 -11.26 -10.77 4.67
CA ASP A 142 -12.63 -10.48 5.10
C ASP A 142 -12.64 -9.80 6.48
N VAL A 143 -13.61 -8.89 6.68
CA VAL A 143 -13.72 -8.07 7.87
C VAL A 143 -14.98 -8.43 8.64
N ALA A 144 -14.82 -8.80 9.92
CA ALA A 144 -15.95 -8.91 10.84
C ALA A 144 -16.30 -7.55 11.44
N SER A 145 -17.55 -7.35 11.82
CA SER A 145 -18.07 -6.07 12.28
C SER A 145 -19.00 -6.20 13.49
N LEU A 146 -18.78 -5.34 14.47
CA LEU A 146 -19.65 -5.09 15.61
C LEU A 146 -20.32 -3.71 15.53
N ALA A 147 -20.25 -3.04 14.39
CA ALA A 147 -20.72 -1.66 14.23
C ALA A 147 -22.25 -1.54 14.42
N SER A 148 -22.67 -0.38 14.91
CA SER A 148 -24.06 -0.04 15.19
C SER A 148 -24.38 1.35 14.66
N LEU A 149 -25.38 1.45 13.78
CA LEU A 149 -25.84 2.72 13.27
C LEU A 149 -26.47 3.60 14.37
N ASP A 150 -27.15 3.00 15.35
CA ASP A 150 -27.72 3.73 16.48
C ASP A 150 -26.64 4.40 17.32
N TYR A 151 -25.50 3.71 17.48
CA TYR A 151 -24.31 4.28 18.13
C TYR A 151 -23.79 5.51 17.40
N VAL A 152 -23.59 5.39 16.09
CA VAL A 152 -23.12 6.51 15.25
C VAL A 152 -24.09 7.69 15.32
N ASN A 153 -25.37 7.45 15.13
CA ASN A 153 -26.42 8.45 15.24
C ASN A 153 -26.39 9.18 16.59
N TYR A 154 -26.20 8.43 17.68
CA TYR A 154 -26.09 9.02 19.02
C TYR A 154 -24.86 9.90 19.16
N CYS A 155 -23.69 9.46 18.64
CA CYS A 155 -22.48 10.28 18.66
C CYS A 155 -22.64 11.57 17.85
N HIS A 156 -23.17 11.49 16.63
CA HIS A 156 -23.40 12.64 15.76
C HIS A 156 -24.37 13.66 16.40
N GLN A 157 -25.44 13.19 17.05
CA GLN A 157 -26.36 14.06 17.79
C GLN A 157 -25.71 14.82 18.96
N ASN A 158 -24.60 14.28 19.48
CA ASN A 158 -23.80 14.89 20.55
C ASN A 158 -22.55 15.63 20.03
N GLY A 159 -22.40 15.78 18.70
CA GLY A 159 -21.26 16.48 18.09
C GLY A 159 -19.94 15.73 18.19
N VAL A 160 -19.97 14.39 18.32
CA VAL A 160 -18.81 13.53 18.38
C VAL A 160 -18.70 12.71 17.11
N GLU A 161 -17.55 12.76 16.45
CA GLU A 161 -17.26 11.94 15.28
C GLU A 161 -16.95 10.50 15.68
N VAL A 162 -17.19 9.58 14.73
CA VAL A 162 -16.94 8.15 14.93
C VAL A 162 -15.89 7.66 13.90
N TRP A 163 -14.70 7.35 14.38
CA TRP A 163 -13.66 6.73 13.57
C TRP A 163 -13.57 5.23 13.90
N GLY A 164 -14.19 4.39 13.08
CA GLY A 164 -14.25 2.95 13.34
C GLY A 164 -12.85 2.33 13.36
N LEU A 165 -12.49 1.71 14.50
CA LEU A 165 -11.21 1.01 14.62
C LEU A 165 -11.27 -0.31 13.90
N VAL A 166 -10.20 -0.62 13.15
CA VAL A 166 -9.96 -1.91 12.51
C VAL A 166 -8.65 -2.51 13.02
N SER A 167 -8.73 -3.70 13.55
CA SER A 167 -7.61 -4.43 14.18
C SER A 167 -7.37 -5.79 13.52
N ASN A 168 -6.33 -6.49 13.96
CA ASN A 168 -5.93 -7.79 13.41
C ASN A 168 -5.73 -8.89 14.46
N LEU A 169 -6.01 -8.63 15.72
CA LEU A 169 -5.67 -9.54 16.81
C LEU A 169 -6.81 -10.45 17.28
N GLU A 170 -8.06 -10.17 16.93
CA GLU A 170 -9.26 -10.85 17.46
C GLU A 170 -9.40 -12.28 16.93
N ASN A 171 -8.97 -12.54 15.70
CA ASN A 171 -8.97 -13.89 15.14
C ASN A 171 -7.51 -14.40 14.96
N PRO A 172 -7.04 -15.30 15.84
CA PRO A 172 -5.67 -15.84 15.75
C PRO A 172 -5.43 -16.73 14.53
N ASP A 173 -6.48 -17.18 13.84
CA ASP A 173 -6.38 -18.00 12.62
C ASP A 173 -6.24 -17.12 11.36
N ALA A 174 -6.46 -15.82 11.48
CA ALA A 174 -6.29 -14.86 10.37
C ALA A 174 -4.84 -14.39 10.25
N SER A 175 -4.23 -14.63 9.10
CA SER A 175 -2.84 -14.23 8.84
C SER A 175 -2.74 -12.81 8.27
N SER A 176 -2.38 -11.84 9.10
CA SER A 176 -2.08 -10.47 8.66
C SER A 176 -0.97 -10.46 7.62
N THR A 177 0.05 -11.31 7.78
CA THR A 177 1.16 -11.46 6.82
C THR A 177 0.64 -11.82 5.44
N GLU A 178 -0.24 -12.82 5.35
CA GLU A 178 -0.81 -13.26 4.08
C GLU A 178 -1.68 -12.17 3.44
N VAL A 179 -2.54 -11.52 4.21
CA VAL A 179 -3.41 -10.46 3.70
C VAL A 179 -2.61 -9.26 3.20
N LEU A 180 -1.64 -8.79 3.97
CA LEU A 180 -0.89 -7.58 3.65
C LEU A 180 0.11 -7.78 2.49
N THR A 181 0.61 -8.99 2.27
CA THR A 181 1.58 -9.27 1.20
C THR A 181 0.94 -9.64 -0.14
N HIS A 182 -0.33 -10.06 -0.16
CA HIS A 182 -1.05 -10.43 -1.38
C HIS A 182 -2.00 -9.33 -1.85
N THR A 183 -1.77 -8.78 -3.03
CA THR A 183 -2.53 -7.64 -3.57
C THR A 183 -4.05 -7.86 -3.56
N SER A 184 -4.53 -9.03 -3.98
CA SER A 184 -5.98 -9.32 -4.03
C SER A 184 -6.62 -9.35 -2.65
N LYS A 185 -5.94 -9.92 -1.65
CA LYS A 185 -6.42 -10.01 -0.27
C LYS A 185 -6.40 -8.64 0.41
N ARG A 186 -5.31 -7.90 0.25
CA ARG A 186 -5.21 -6.52 0.72
C ARG A 186 -6.28 -5.62 0.09
N GLN A 187 -6.55 -5.79 -1.20
CA GLN A 187 -7.61 -5.06 -1.88
C GLN A 187 -9.01 -5.43 -1.37
N ASN A 188 -9.24 -6.71 -1.02
CA ASN A 188 -10.48 -7.15 -0.37
C ASN A 188 -10.66 -6.46 0.98
N LEU A 189 -9.65 -6.51 1.85
CA LEU A 189 -9.64 -5.83 3.14
C LEU A 189 -9.99 -4.34 3.02
N VAL A 190 -9.28 -3.62 2.15
CA VAL A 190 -9.53 -2.18 1.91
C VAL A 190 -10.95 -1.92 1.43
N ASN A 191 -11.46 -2.74 0.50
CA ASN A 191 -12.82 -2.57 -0.02
C ASN A 191 -13.89 -2.78 1.06
N GLN A 192 -13.72 -3.78 1.91
CA GLN A 192 -14.68 -4.06 2.98
C GLN A 192 -14.66 -2.98 4.06
N ILE A 193 -13.48 -2.50 4.48
CA ILE A 193 -13.36 -1.38 5.42
C ILE A 193 -14.15 -0.16 4.91
N ILE A 194 -13.93 0.22 3.67
CA ILE A 194 -14.62 1.39 3.08
C ILE A 194 -16.13 1.15 2.94
N ALA A 195 -16.54 -0.05 2.54
CA ALA A 195 -17.96 -0.38 2.44
C ALA A 195 -18.65 -0.29 3.80
N LEU A 196 -18.01 -0.78 4.86
CA LEU A 196 -18.51 -0.69 6.24
C LEU A 196 -18.53 0.77 6.73
N ALA A 197 -17.49 1.55 6.45
CA ALA A 197 -17.44 2.96 6.84
C ALA A 197 -18.60 3.75 6.20
N ILE A 198 -18.90 3.52 4.93
CA ILE A 198 -20.03 4.14 4.22
C ILE A 198 -21.36 3.62 4.77
N GLN A 199 -21.49 2.31 4.97
CA GLN A 199 -22.73 1.68 5.46
C GLN A 199 -23.16 2.23 6.82
N TYR A 200 -22.20 2.51 7.70
CA TYR A 200 -22.46 2.98 9.05
C TYR A 200 -22.29 4.50 9.22
N ASP A 201 -22.12 5.26 8.12
CA ASP A 201 -21.97 6.71 8.13
C ASP A 201 -20.85 7.20 9.07
N LEU A 202 -19.69 6.58 8.96
CA LEU A 202 -18.51 6.91 9.77
C LEU A 202 -17.83 8.18 9.25
N ASP A 203 -17.17 8.91 10.15
CA ASP A 203 -16.36 10.09 9.83
C ASP A 203 -14.90 9.73 9.52
N GLY A 204 -14.46 8.55 9.92
CA GLY A 204 -13.10 8.08 9.69
C GLY A 204 -12.88 6.60 9.99
N VAL A 205 -11.67 6.17 9.71
CA VAL A 205 -11.14 4.83 10.00
C VAL A 205 -9.88 4.99 10.84
N ASN A 206 -9.80 4.21 11.91
CA ASN A 206 -8.63 4.12 12.77
C ASN A 206 -8.01 2.73 12.61
N VAL A 207 -6.80 2.65 12.07
CA VAL A 207 -6.10 1.38 11.84
C VAL A 207 -5.23 1.06 13.03
N ASP A 208 -5.48 -0.08 13.66
CA ASP A 208 -4.76 -0.60 14.81
C ASP A 208 -4.25 -2.01 14.51
N PHE A 209 -3.24 -2.10 13.65
CA PHE A 209 -2.62 -3.37 13.28
C PHE A 209 -1.36 -3.58 14.10
N GLU A 210 -1.44 -4.55 15.01
CA GLU A 210 -0.40 -4.85 15.97
C GLU A 210 0.28 -6.20 15.71
N ALA A 211 1.38 -6.47 16.43
CA ALA A 211 2.14 -7.72 16.38
C ALA A 211 2.50 -8.19 14.98
N LEU A 212 2.71 -7.27 14.05
CA LEU A 212 3.15 -7.58 12.69
C LEU A 212 4.60 -8.04 12.68
N GLU A 213 4.92 -8.93 11.76
CA GLU A 213 6.30 -9.35 11.51
C GLU A 213 7.06 -8.29 10.68
N GLY A 214 8.35 -8.08 10.96
CA GLY A 214 9.15 -7.07 10.26
C GLY A 214 9.19 -7.23 8.74
N ALA A 215 9.09 -8.47 8.25
CA ALA A 215 9.03 -8.77 6.81
C ALA A 215 7.77 -8.24 6.10
N VAL A 216 6.74 -7.86 6.85
CA VAL A 216 5.46 -7.37 6.31
C VAL A 216 5.41 -5.84 6.19
N GLY A 217 6.46 -5.13 6.68
CA GLY A 217 6.45 -3.67 6.74
C GLY A 217 6.07 -2.98 5.44
N ASP A 218 6.64 -3.40 4.31
CA ASP A 218 6.31 -2.83 3.00
C ASP A 218 4.85 -3.12 2.61
N GLY A 219 4.33 -4.31 2.94
CA GLY A 219 2.93 -4.67 2.72
C GLY A 219 1.96 -3.83 3.56
N PHE A 220 2.34 -3.53 4.81
CA PHE A 220 1.58 -2.65 5.68
C PHE A 220 1.54 -1.22 5.15
N ILE A 221 2.68 -0.65 4.76
CA ILE A 221 2.72 0.67 4.14
C ILE A 221 1.87 0.72 2.86
N GLN A 222 1.93 -0.32 2.04
CA GLN A 222 1.10 -0.40 0.84
C GLN A 222 -0.40 -0.47 1.18
N PHE A 223 -0.78 -1.18 2.25
CA PHE A 223 -2.16 -1.18 2.76
C PHE A 223 -2.62 0.22 3.15
N ILE A 224 -1.82 0.95 3.94
CA ILE A 224 -2.15 2.33 4.35
C ILE A 224 -2.27 3.24 3.12
N ARG A 225 -1.38 3.11 2.14
CA ARG A 225 -1.43 3.88 0.88
C ARG A 225 -2.72 3.61 0.08
N GLU A 226 -3.09 2.34 -0.08
CA GLU A 226 -4.31 1.95 -0.80
C GLU A 226 -5.58 2.40 -0.06
N LEU A 227 -5.60 2.28 1.27
CA LEU A 227 -6.71 2.70 2.10
C LEU A 227 -6.87 4.24 2.09
N SER A 228 -5.76 5.00 2.18
CA SER A 228 -5.80 6.46 2.20
C SER A 228 -6.46 7.06 0.96
N LEU A 229 -6.17 6.50 -0.23
CA LEU A 229 -6.80 6.96 -1.47
C LEU A 229 -8.32 6.79 -1.44
N LYS A 230 -8.79 5.68 -0.87
CA LYS A 230 -10.22 5.43 -0.77
C LYS A 230 -10.88 6.24 0.35
N CYS A 231 -10.20 6.43 1.48
CA CYS A 231 -10.66 7.33 2.54
C CYS A 231 -10.81 8.75 2.00
N ALA A 232 -9.80 9.30 1.35
CA ALA A 232 -9.83 10.64 0.78
C ALA A 232 -10.97 10.82 -0.25
N ASN A 233 -11.18 9.83 -1.12
CA ASN A 233 -12.25 9.86 -2.12
C ASN A 233 -13.66 9.82 -1.51
N ASN A 234 -13.81 9.40 -0.26
CA ASN A 234 -15.07 9.31 0.46
C ASN A 234 -15.17 10.33 1.61
N GLY A 235 -14.19 11.22 1.77
CA GLY A 235 -14.19 12.23 2.84
C GLY A 235 -13.97 11.64 4.23
N LEU A 236 -13.41 10.43 4.34
CA LEU A 236 -13.13 9.74 5.58
C LEU A 236 -11.73 10.08 6.09
N VAL A 237 -11.62 10.42 7.35
CA VAL A 237 -10.32 10.59 8.02
C VAL A 237 -9.64 9.22 8.16
N LEU A 238 -8.34 9.16 7.90
CA LEU A 238 -7.51 7.98 8.16
C LEU A 238 -6.54 8.26 9.30
N SER A 239 -6.65 7.54 10.40
CA SER A 239 -5.67 7.51 11.49
C SER A 239 -5.05 6.13 11.62
N VAL A 240 -3.78 6.09 12.05
CA VAL A 240 -3.02 4.84 12.22
C VAL A 240 -2.34 4.82 13.56
N ASP A 241 -2.65 3.81 14.36
CA ASP A 241 -2.08 3.60 15.67
C ASP A 241 -0.72 2.89 15.57
N ASN A 242 0.20 3.27 16.43
CA ASN A 242 1.57 2.77 16.41
C ASN A 242 2.13 2.61 17.81
N TYR A 243 2.94 1.59 18.00
CA TYR A 243 3.79 1.47 19.19
C TYR A 243 4.71 2.69 19.36
N VAL A 244 5.17 2.91 20.57
CA VAL A 244 6.29 3.82 20.84
C VAL A 244 7.48 3.45 19.95
N PRO A 245 8.15 4.43 19.31
CA PRO A 245 9.26 4.16 18.41
C PRO A 245 10.42 3.44 19.08
N THR A 246 10.70 2.22 18.63
CA THR A 246 11.84 1.41 19.05
C THR A 246 12.52 0.82 17.82
N GLU A 247 13.69 0.23 17.95
CA GLU A 247 14.36 -0.47 16.87
C GLU A 247 13.50 -1.62 16.34
N SER A 248 12.88 -2.40 17.24
CA SER A 248 12.02 -3.53 16.89
C SER A 248 10.73 -3.13 16.15
N SER A 249 10.23 -1.91 16.35
CA SER A 249 9.03 -1.38 15.69
C SER A 249 9.36 -0.44 14.52
N SER A 250 10.63 -0.32 14.12
CA SER A 250 11.07 0.59 13.05
C SER A 250 10.46 0.26 11.68
N PHE A 251 10.16 -1.01 11.42
CA PHE A 251 9.57 -1.48 10.16
C PHE A 251 8.13 -0.95 9.92
N TYR A 252 7.44 -0.48 10.95
CA TYR A 252 6.17 0.24 10.79
C TYR A 252 6.33 1.55 10.00
N ASN A 253 7.55 2.06 9.88
CA ASN A 253 7.92 3.20 9.03
C ASN A 253 6.96 4.39 9.15
N ARG A 254 6.83 4.94 10.34
CA ARG A 254 5.88 6.03 10.68
C ARG A 254 6.05 7.26 9.80
N ALA A 255 7.28 7.52 9.34
CA ALA A 255 7.55 8.62 8.41
C ALA A 255 6.88 8.41 7.05
N GLU A 256 6.84 7.17 6.57
CA GLU A 256 6.13 6.84 5.33
C GLU A 256 4.62 6.82 5.54
N GLN A 257 4.12 6.29 6.68
CA GLN A 257 2.70 6.37 7.04
C GLN A 257 2.19 7.82 7.03
N ALA A 258 2.97 8.75 7.59
CA ALA A 258 2.60 10.17 7.68
C ALA A 258 2.46 10.88 6.34
N LYS A 259 2.89 10.28 5.22
CA LYS A 259 2.61 10.80 3.88
C LYS A 259 1.19 10.50 3.42
N PHE A 260 0.57 9.46 3.94
CA PHE A 260 -0.72 8.94 3.48
C PHE A 260 -1.83 9.07 4.51
N ALA A 261 -1.52 8.86 5.80
CA ALA A 261 -2.48 8.98 6.89
C ALA A 261 -2.68 10.44 7.29
N ASP A 262 -3.90 10.81 7.66
CA ASP A 262 -4.23 12.13 8.18
C ASP A 262 -3.67 12.32 9.60
N TYR A 263 -3.67 11.25 10.38
CA TYR A 263 -3.12 11.20 11.74
C TYR A 263 -2.31 9.93 11.96
N VAL A 264 -1.15 10.09 12.59
CA VAL A 264 -0.33 8.98 13.11
C VAL A 264 -0.33 9.09 14.63
N VAL A 265 -0.91 8.11 15.28
CA VAL A 265 -1.09 8.06 16.73
C VAL A 265 0.01 7.20 17.35
N ILE A 266 0.55 7.61 18.48
CA ILE A 266 1.52 6.82 19.25
C ILE A 266 0.85 6.35 20.54
N MET A 267 0.78 5.04 20.75
CA MET A 267 0.24 4.40 21.96
C MET A 267 1.25 4.53 23.12
N GLY A 268 1.42 5.75 23.62
CA GLY A 268 2.42 6.08 24.64
C GLY A 268 2.12 5.53 26.04
N TYR A 269 0.94 4.95 26.25
CA TYR A 269 0.54 4.34 27.53
C TYR A 269 1.14 2.94 27.74
N ASP A 270 1.69 2.32 26.72
CA ASP A 270 2.30 0.97 26.80
C ASP A 270 3.64 0.98 27.58
N GLU A 271 4.14 2.14 27.96
CA GLU A 271 5.33 2.28 28.79
C GLU A 271 5.08 1.77 30.22
N HIS A 272 3.83 1.83 30.70
CA HIS A 272 3.45 1.40 32.05
C HIS A 272 2.41 0.26 31.98
N TYR A 273 2.79 -0.93 32.40
CA TYR A 273 1.91 -2.10 32.47
C TYR A 273 1.96 -2.76 33.84
N ALA A 274 1.02 -3.63 34.16
CA ALA A 274 1.01 -4.35 35.43
C ALA A 274 2.29 -5.20 35.57
N GLY A 275 3.25 -4.74 36.39
CA GLY A 275 4.55 -5.36 36.58
C GLY A 275 5.74 -4.54 36.04
N SER A 276 5.52 -3.35 35.47
CA SER A 276 6.56 -2.36 35.23
C SER A 276 6.85 -1.59 36.54
N ASP A 277 8.08 -1.11 36.68
CA ASP A 277 8.51 -0.26 37.81
C ASP A 277 7.81 1.12 37.84
#